data_7cdbcb7cacaeb7da8edf1019163d0d92
#
_entry.id   7cdbcb7cacaeb7da8edf1019163d0d92
#
_cell.length_a   1.000
_cell.length_b   1.000
_cell.length_c   1.000
_cell.angle_alpha   90.00
_cell.angle_beta   90.00
_cell.angle_gamma   90.00
#
_symmetry.space_group_name_H-M   'P 1'
#
loop_
_entity.id
_entity.type
_entity.pdbx_description
1 polymer ?
#
loop_
_entity_poly.entity_id
_entity_poly.type
_entity_poly.pdbx_seq_one_letter_code
_entity_poly.pdbx_strand_id
1 'polypeptide(L)'
;MNVARGRCPFDSTRLKASLSTNAGGLDFREYLAFYGLDNLMHLESHEVQVLNVPVDGGQKIVVQTFKPAQPRGWALFHHGYYDHVGLFAYIYAYLLERHVAVIAFDQIGHGLSTGQAATISTFDHYIKVIEAVIDGPCASVSPPLHLIGQSMGGALLLEYLHRHPEREVCETVLFAPLVRPYAWWINQIYFYFAKRFMTERPRRITRNASNAEFLYLQHHDPLQARVLPVKWVEAMVEWFTRFERYPVSSRAPKIVQGHQDRTISWRHSVEVLGSQYPEANWCHIDAASHHLANESDTIRSQMFTWLDDHCGWV
;
A
#
# COMPACT_ATOMS: atom_id res chain seq x y z
N MET A 1 -17.94 2.63 8.78
CA MET A 1 -17.81 3.89 8.00
C MET A 1 -19.13 4.20 7.33
N ASN A 2 -19.73 5.35 7.59
CA ASN A 2 -20.88 5.84 6.81
C ASN A 2 -20.31 6.68 5.67
N VAL A 3 -19.95 6.05 4.55
CA VAL A 3 -19.62 6.80 3.34
C VAL A 3 -20.91 7.46 2.86
N ALA A 4 -21.00 8.78 2.99
CA ALA A 4 -22.15 9.52 2.52
C ALA A 4 -22.33 9.23 1.02
N ARG A 5 -23.43 8.58 0.65
CA ARG A 5 -23.80 8.30 -0.74
C ARG A 5 -24.10 9.63 -1.43
N GLY A 6 -23.05 10.24 -2.02
CA GLY A 6 -23.17 11.56 -2.65
C GLY A 6 -21.92 11.92 -3.44
N ARG A 7 -21.90 13.17 -3.92
CA ARG A 7 -20.76 13.77 -4.60
C ARG A 7 -19.57 13.82 -3.65
N CYS A 8 -18.35 13.52 -4.14
CA CYS A 8 -17.13 13.65 -3.32
C CYS A 8 -17.11 15.04 -2.64
N PRO A 9 -17.02 15.10 -1.30
CA PRO A 9 -17.13 16.36 -0.58
C PRO A 9 -15.88 17.25 -0.70
N PHE A 10 -14.72 16.69 -1.09
CA PHE A 10 -13.49 17.47 -1.19
C PHE A 10 -13.00 17.62 -2.64
N ASP A 11 -12.33 18.72 -2.91
CA ASP A 11 -11.66 19.01 -4.19
C ASP A 11 -10.23 18.49 -4.15
N SER A 12 -10.00 17.32 -4.76
CA SER A 12 -8.69 16.68 -4.82
C SER A 12 -7.63 17.53 -5.54
N THR A 13 -8.03 18.34 -6.53
CA THR A 13 -7.12 19.25 -7.26
C THR A 13 -6.67 20.39 -6.37
N ARG A 14 -7.60 21.00 -5.64
CA ARG A 14 -7.30 22.05 -4.68
C ARG A 14 -6.42 21.54 -3.55
N LEU A 15 -6.73 20.36 -3.02
CA LEU A 15 -5.95 19.74 -1.94
C LEU A 15 -4.51 19.45 -2.40
N LYS A 16 -4.31 18.86 -3.59
CA LYS A 16 -2.97 18.64 -4.18
C LYS A 16 -2.21 19.95 -4.42
N ALA A 17 -2.89 20.98 -4.93
CA ALA A 17 -2.28 22.28 -5.17
C ALA A 17 -1.78 22.94 -3.88
N SER A 18 -2.54 22.87 -2.79
CA SER A 18 -2.15 23.43 -1.49
C SER A 18 -0.93 22.71 -0.90
N LEU A 19 -0.80 21.40 -1.08
CA LEU A 19 0.40 20.63 -0.69
C LEU A 19 1.65 21.05 -1.48
N SER A 20 1.48 21.44 -2.75
CA SER A 20 2.61 21.82 -3.62
C SER A 20 3.28 23.12 -3.21
N THR A 21 2.57 24.03 -2.53
CA THR A 21 3.04 25.37 -2.17
C THR A 21 3.66 25.48 -0.78
N ASN A 22 3.76 24.37 -0.01
CA ASN A 22 4.18 24.41 1.41
C ASN A 22 3.36 25.41 2.27
N ALA A 23 2.16 25.74 1.85
CA ALA A 23 1.28 26.63 2.60
C ALA A 23 0.84 25.90 3.87
N GLY A 24 1.42 26.26 4.98
CA GLY A 24 1.06 25.72 6.30
C GLY A 24 -0.45 25.95 6.55
N GLY A 25 -1.14 24.95 7.05
CA GLY A 25 -2.55 25.03 7.37
C GLY A 25 -3.47 24.34 6.36
N LEU A 26 -3.04 23.18 5.83
CA LEU A 26 -3.89 22.36 4.98
C LEU A 26 -5.11 21.87 5.74
N ASP A 27 -6.30 22.21 5.24
CA ASP A 27 -7.55 21.70 5.77
C ASP A 27 -7.84 20.30 5.19
N PHE A 28 -7.42 19.28 5.91
CA PHE A 28 -7.65 17.88 5.56
C PHE A 28 -9.02 17.35 6.04
N ARG A 29 -9.84 18.16 6.71
CA ARG A 29 -11.07 17.65 7.37
C ARG A 29 -12.00 16.93 6.41
N GLU A 30 -12.25 17.49 5.25
CA GLU A 30 -13.13 16.88 4.25
C GLU A 30 -12.53 15.57 3.70
N TYR A 31 -11.21 15.55 3.48
CA TYR A 31 -10.48 14.36 3.08
C TYR A 31 -10.53 13.27 4.16
N LEU A 32 -10.19 13.63 5.40
CA LEU A 32 -10.21 12.69 6.53
C LEU A 32 -11.63 12.13 6.74
N ALA A 33 -12.65 12.98 6.72
CA ALA A 33 -14.05 12.58 6.88
C ALA A 33 -14.51 11.65 5.74
N PHE A 34 -14.13 11.92 4.49
CA PHE A 34 -14.51 11.08 3.36
C PHE A 34 -13.98 9.65 3.46
N TYR A 35 -12.75 9.49 3.97
CA TYR A 35 -12.14 8.17 4.17
C TYR A 35 -12.33 7.60 5.58
N GLY A 36 -13.03 8.31 6.47
CA GLY A 36 -13.26 7.88 7.85
C GLY A 36 -12.01 7.89 8.72
N LEU A 37 -11.01 8.71 8.36
CA LEU A 37 -9.75 8.86 9.10
C LEU A 37 -9.87 9.83 10.28
N ASP A 38 -10.88 10.71 10.29
CA ASP A 38 -11.19 11.64 11.37
C ASP A 38 -11.81 10.97 12.59
N ASN A 39 -12.36 9.76 12.42
CA ASN A 39 -13.05 9.01 13.46
C ASN A 39 -12.26 7.78 13.94
N LEU A 40 -10.94 7.75 13.71
CA LEU A 40 -10.10 6.68 14.20
C LEU A 40 -10.04 6.72 15.73
N MET A 41 -10.46 5.64 16.36
CA MET A 41 -10.32 5.49 17.80
C MET A 41 -8.84 5.53 18.19
N HIS A 42 -8.55 6.14 19.35
CA HIS A 42 -7.18 6.32 19.87
C HIS A 42 -6.27 7.25 19.05
N LEU A 43 -6.77 7.91 18.00
CA LEU A 43 -6.03 8.92 17.27
C LEU A 43 -5.93 10.21 18.13
N GLU A 44 -4.72 10.58 18.52
CA GLU A 44 -4.43 11.83 19.24
C GLU A 44 -4.02 12.93 18.26
N SER A 45 -3.16 12.60 17.27
CA SER A 45 -2.72 13.57 16.28
C SER A 45 -2.58 12.97 14.89
N HIS A 46 -2.86 13.81 13.89
CA HIS A 46 -2.60 13.56 12.48
C HIS A 46 -1.68 14.65 11.93
N GLU A 47 -0.56 14.25 11.35
CA GLU A 47 0.43 15.14 10.79
C GLU A 47 0.63 14.84 9.30
N VAL A 48 0.90 15.87 8.52
CA VAL A 48 1.19 15.75 7.08
C VAL A 48 2.52 16.41 6.77
N GLN A 49 3.38 15.67 6.08
CA GLN A 49 4.68 16.12 5.62
C GLN A 49 4.81 15.89 4.11
N VAL A 50 5.51 16.78 3.43
CA VAL A 50 5.85 16.63 2.01
C VAL A 50 7.35 16.45 1.87
N LEU A 51 7.76 15.30 1.33
CA LEU A 51 9.17 15.01 1.03
C LEU A 51 9.46 15.32 -0.44
N ASN A 52 10.61 15.94 -0.71
CA ASN A 52 11.11 16.06 -2.06
C ASN A 52 12.07 14.90 -2.36
N VAL A 53 11.69 14.06 -3.33
CA VAL A 53 12.49 12.88 -3.72
C VAL A 53 13.04 13.11 -5.12
N PRO A 54 14.37 12.98 -5.34
CA PRO A 54 15.04 13.33 -6.61
C PRO A 54 14.90 12.20 -7.64
N VAL A 55 13.67 11.86 -8.03
CA VAL A 55 13.36 10.90 -9.09
C VAL A 55 12.52 11.58 -10.17
N ASP A 56 12.72 11.22 -11.44
CA ASP A 56 11.98 11.75 -12.61
C ASP A 56 11.86 13.29 -12.60
N GLY A 57 12.95 14.01 -12.31
CA GLY A 57 12.97 15.49 -12.27
C GLY A 57 12.52 16.10 -10.92
N GLY A 58 12.36 15.28 -9.91
CA GLY A 58 11.92 15.68 -8.57
C GLY A 58 10.42 15.45 -8.34
N GLN A 59 10.11 14.64 -7.32
CA GLN A 59 8.74 14.33 -6.93
C GLN A 59 8.47 14.77 -5.49
N LYS A 60 7.25 15.21 -5.24
CA LYS A 60 6.75 15.52 -3.90
C LYS A 60 5.93 14.35 -3.40
N ILE A 61 6.38 13.74 -2.32
CA ILE A 61 5.75 12.57 -1.69
C ILE A 61 5.04 13.05 -0.43
N VAL A 62 3.75 12.77 -0.36
CA VAL A 62 2.91 13.11 0.80
C VAL A 62 2.96 11.97 1.79
N VAL A 63 3.46 12.27 2.98
CA VAL A 63 3.53 11.36 4.13
C VAL A 63 2.53 11.83 5.16
N GLN A 64 1.76 10.90 5.69
CA GLN A 64 0.78 11.14 6.74
C GLN A 64 1.15 10.29 7.96
N THR A 65 1.14 10.91 9.13
CA THR A 65 1.45 10.24 10.39
C THR A 65 0.23 10.29 11.30
N PHE A 66 -0.22 9.13 11.74
CA PHE A 66 -1.33 8.95 12.68
C PHE A 66 -0.76 8.45 13.99
N LYS A 67 -0.92 9.23 15.07
CA LYS A 67 -0.32 8.91 16.37
C LYS A 67 -1.37 8.74 17.47
N PRO A 68 -1.28 7.68 18.31
CA PRO A 68 -1.98 7.62 19.57
C PRO A 68 -1.27 8.51 20.60
N ALA A 69 -1.89 8.80 21.74
CA ALA A 69 -1.35 9.66 22.80
C ALA A 69 0.05 9.23 23.29
N GLN A 70 0.27 7.93 23.37
CA GLN A 70 1.54 7.33 23.85
C GLN A 70 1.92 6.18 22.92
N PRO A 71 2.61 6.45 21.81
CA PRO A 71 3.04 5.39 20.91
C PRO A 71 4.13 4.53 21.58
N ARG A 72 3.97 3.22 21.49
CA ARG A 72 4.95 2.22 21.97
C ARG A 72 5.73 1.59 20.83
N GLY A 73 5.21 1.72 19.59
CA GLY A 73 5.82 1.25 18.36
C GLY A 73 5.38 2.09 17.17
N TRP A 74 6.01 1.86 16.05
CA TRP A 74 5.75 2.56 14.79
C TRP A 74 5.60 1.58 13.64
N ALA A 75 4.69 1.83 12.75
CA ALA A 75 4.50 1.06 11.53
C ALA A 75 4.62 1.97 10.31
N LEU A 76 5.51 1.62 9.38
CA LEU A 76 5.47 2.15 8.04
C LEU A 76 4.47 1.34 7.23
N PHE A 77 3.40 1.98 6.76
CA PHE A 77 2.39 1.36 5.92
C PHE A 77 2.55 1.76 4.45
N HIS A 78 2.62 0.77 3.56
CA HIS A 78 2.73 0.96 2.12
C HIS A 78 1.52 0.37 1.38
N HIS A 79 0.80 1.21 0.66
CA HIS A 79 -0.40 0.85 -0.09
C HIS A 79 -0.13 0.07 -1.39
N GLY A 80 -1.17 -0.52 -1.97
CA GLY A 80 -1.13 -1.22 -3.26
C GLY A 80 -1.19 -0.32 -4.49
N TYR A 81 -1.05 -0.90 -5.66
CA TYR A 81 -1.21 -0.19 -6.93
C TYR A 81 -2.66 0.30 -7.08
N TYR A 82 -2.82 1.53 -7.54
CA TYR A 82 -4.07 2.31 -7.56
C TYR A 82 -4.57 2.82 -6.21
N ASP A 83 -4.05 2.31 -5.09
CA ASP A 83 -4.45 2.72 -3.76
C ASP A 83 -3.74 4.02 -3.33
N HIS A 84 -4.08 4.48 -2.16
CA HIS A 84 -3.44 5.60 -1.46
C HIS A 84 -3.76 5.53 0.03
N VAL A 85 -3.09 6.36 0.83
CA VAL A 85 -3.20 6.39 2.31
C VAL A 85 -4.64 6.42 2.82
N GLY A 86 -5.52 7.17 2.18
CA GLY A 86 -6.92 7.32 2.62
C GLY A 86 -7.74 6.04 2.69
N LEU A 87 -7.34 4.98 1.97
CA LEU A 87 -8.14 3.77 1.86
C LEU A 87 -7.96 2.76 3.02
N PHE A 88 -7.11 3.03 4.01
CA PHE A 88 -6.67 2.02 4.95
C PHE A 88 -7.05 2.29 6.42
N ALA A 89 -8.15 3.01 6.65
CA ALA A 89 -8.61 3.36 7.99
C ALA A 89 -8.74 2.16 8.95
N TYR A 90 -9.16 0.99 8.47
CA TYR A 90 -9.34 -0.19 9.34
C TYR A 90 -8.02 -0.73 9.91
N ILE A 91 -6.97 -0.79 9.10
CA ILE A 91 -5.66 -1.25 9.60
C ILE A 91 -5.02 -0.18 10.49
N TYR A 92 -5.24 1.12 10.21
CA TYR A 92 -4.78 2.19 11.08
C TYR A 92 -5.47 2.14 12.44
N ALA A 93 -6.79 1.96 12.48
CA ALA A 93 -7.55 1.78 13.73
C ALA A 93 -7.00 0.59 14.54
N TYR A 94 -6.76 -0.55 13.88
CA TYR A 94 -6.19 -1.75 14.50
C TYR A 94 -4.83 -1.48 15.16
N LEU A 95 -3.94 -0.75 14.48
CA LEU A 95 -2.61 -0.43 14.99
C LEU A 95 -2.65 0.61 16.14
N LEU A 96 -3.47 1.67 15.98
CA LEU A 96 -3.62 2.70 17.01
C LEU A 96 -4.17 2.14 18.31
N GLU A 97 -5.10 1.19 18.25
CA GLU A 97 -5.62 0.47 19.43
C GLU A 97 -4.51 -0.27 20.19
N ARG A 98 -3.46 -0.69 19.49
CA ARG A 98 -2.28 -1.35 20.07
C ARG A 98 -1.14 -0.39 20.40
N HIS A 99 -1.43 0.90 20.45
CA HIS A 99 -0.45 1.96 20.68
C HIS A 99 0.69 2.00 19.63
N VAL A 100 0.44 1.51 18.42
CA VAL A 100 1.37 1.61 17.29
C VAL A 100 1.00 2.82 16.46
N ALA A 101 1.90 3.80 16.36
CA ALA A 101 1.75 4.93 15.46
C ALA A 101 1.98 4.49 14.00
N VAL A 102 1.29 5.12 13.07
CA VAL A 102 1.37 4.77 11.66
C VAL A 102 1.99 5.92 10.86
N ILE A 103 3.05 5.61 10.12
CA ILE A 103 3.58 6.46 9.05
C ILE A 103 3.14 5.82 7.75
N ALA A 104 2.35 6.53 6.95
CA ALA A 104 1.88 6.07 5.66
C ALA A 104 2.18 7.14 4.61
N PHE A 105 2.44 6.75 3.38
CA PHE A 105 2.76 7.69 2.31
C PHE A 105 2.08 7.29 1.00
N ASP A 106 1.76 8.30 0.21
CA ASP A 106 1.29 8.09 -1.16
C ASP A 106 2.49 7.93 -2.10
N GLN A 107 2.56 6.83 -2.81
CA GLN A 107 3.64 6.54 -3.77
C GLN A 107 3.56 7.47 -4.99
N ILE A 108 4.64 7.63 -5.75
CA ILE A 108 4.68 8.41 -7.00
C ILE A 108 3.48 8.06 -7.88
N GLY A 109 2.78 9.08 -8.34
CA GLY A 109 1.60 8.94 -9.21
C GLY A 109 0.35 8.41 -8.53
N HIS A 110 0.33 8.33 -7.19
CA HIS A 110 -0.82 7.88 -6.41
C HIS A 110 -1.27 8.93 -5.39
N GLY A 111 -2.52 8.85 -4.97
CA GLY A 111 -3.08 9.66 -3.90
C GLY A 111 -2.80 11.15 -4.07
N LEU A 112 -2.24 11.76 -3.04
CA LEU A 112 -1.89 13.19 -2.99
C LEU A 112 -0.48 13.50 -3.48
N SER A 113 0.38 12.48 -3.71
CA SER A 113 1.74 12.66 -4.22
C SER A 113 1.76 13.07 -5.69
N THR A 114 2.88 13.67 -6.13
CA THR A 114 3.06 14.06 -7.52
C THR A 114 3.48 12.88 -8.40
N GLY A 115 3.56 13.13 -9.70
CA GLY A 115 3.88 12.14 -10.72
C GLY A 115 2.70 11.88 -11.65
N GLN A 116 2.99 11.28 -12.80
CA GLN A 116 1.94 10.85 -13.72
C GLN A 116 1.11 9.73 -13.09
N ALA A 117 -0.22 9.85 -13.15
CA ALA A 117 -1.15 8.94 -12.48
C ALA A 117 -0.86 7.46 -12.80
N ALA A 118 -0.66 6.66 -11.75
CA ALA A 118 -0.38 5.23 -11.81
C ALA A 118 0.75 4.82 -12.79
N THR A 119 1.72 5.71 -13.04
CA THR A 119 2.81 5.49 -14.00
C THR A 119 4.16 5.55 -13.29
N ILE A 120 5.06 4.67 -13.71
CA ILE A 120 6.46 4.69 -13.30
C ILE A 120 7.34 4.15 -14.44
N SER A 121 8.57 4.61 -14.55
CA SER A 121 9.51 4.14 -15.56
C SER A 121 10.29 2.89 -15.12
N THR A 122 10.53 2.76 -13.83
CA THR A 122 11.19 1.62 -13.20
C THR A 122 10.73 1.50 -11.75
N PHE A 123 10.63 0.28 -11.22
CA PHE A 123 10.32 0.02 -9.82
C PHE A 123 11.42 0.53 -8.87
N ASP A 124 12.63 0.76 -9.38
CA ASP A 124 13.72 1.39 -8.60
C ASP A 124 13.35 2.80 -8.11
N HIS A 125 12.51 3.53 -8.84
CA HIS A 125 12.00 4.83 -8.39
C HIS A 125 11.07 4.69 -7.18
N TYR A 126 10.26 3.63 -7.11
CA TYR A 126 9.45 3.33 -5.93
C TYR A 126 10.33 3.01 -4.71
N ILE A 127 11.44 2.28 -4.93
CA ILE A 127 12.38 1.98 -3.83
C ILE A 127 13.04 3.24 -3.30
N LYS A 128 13.46 4.17 -4.16
CA LYS A 128 14.01 5.47 -3.71
C LYS A 128 13.04 6.28 -2.85
N VAL A 129 11.74 6.16 -3.09
CA VAL A 129 10.72 6.79 -2.23
C VAL A 129 10.69 6.11 -0.87
N ILE A 130 10.72 4.78 -0.82
CA ILE A 130 10.75 4.02 0.44
C ILE A 130 12.01 4.39 1.24
N GLU A 131 13.17 4.45 0.59
CA GLU A 131 14.44 4.89 1.19
C GLU A 131 14.29 6.29 1.80
N ALA A 132 13.76 7.25 1.05
CA ALA A 132 13.55 8.62 1.52
C ALA A 132 12.58 8.70 2.71
N VAL A 133 11.54 7.86 2.75
CA VAL A 133 10.59 7.82 3.88
C VAL A 133 11.23 7.16 5.10
N ILE A 134 12.00 6.09 4.91
CA ILE A 134 12.67 5.39 6.02
C ILE A 134 13.81 6.24 6.59
N ASP A 135 14.64 6.85 5.74
CA ASP A 135 15.77 7.68 6.16
C ASP A 135 15.35 9.09 6.62
N GLY A 136 14.12 9.50 6.37
CA GLY A 136 13.53 10.76 6.81
C GLY A 136 12.52 10.57 7.96
N PRO A 137 11.21 10.54 7.70
CA PRO A 137 10.20 10.43 8.75
C PRO A 137 10.40 9.28 9.73
N CYS A 138 10.77 8.07 9.23
CA CYS A 138 10.96 6.91 10.09
C CYS A 138 12.26 6.98 10.90
N ALA A 139 13.31 7.68 10.44
CA ALA A 139 14.55 7.83 11.19
C ALA A 139 14.40 8.70 12.46
N SER A 140 13.36 9.52 12.52
CA SER A 140 13.07 10.41 13.65
C SER A 140 12.25 9.75 14.76
N VAL A 141 11.82 8.49 14.58
CA VAL A 141 10.97 7.80 15.55
C VAL A 141 11.76 6.77 16.36
N SER A 142 11.30 6.52 17.59
CA SER A 142 11.91 5.51 18.44
C SER A 142 11.49 4.09 18.03
N PRO A 143 12.39 3.09 18.05
CA PRO A 143 12.01 1.70 17.80
C PRO A 143 10.98 1.20 18.84
N PRO A 144 10.20 0.14 18.53
CA PRO A 144 10.30 -0.69 17.33
C PRO A 144 9.65 -0.07 16.08
N LEU A 145 10.22 -0.36 14.90
CA LEU A 145 9.63 -0.05 13.59
C LEU A 145 9.18 -1.34 12.92
N HIS A 146 7.92 -1.36 12.50
CA HIS A 146 7.30 -2.43 11.73
C HIS A 146 7.10 -1.99 10.27
N LEU A 147 7.19 -2.92 9.32
CA LEU A 147 6.85 -2.68 7.92
C LEU A 147 5.57 -3.43 7.57
N ILE A 148 4.59 -2.72 7.02
CA ILE A 148 3.30 -3.30 6.65
C ILE A 148 2.97 -2.89 5.22
N GLY A 149 2.63 -3.86 4.35
CA GLY A 149 2.36 -3.55 2.96
C GLY A 149 1.25 -4.37 2.33
N GLN A 150 0.42 -3.71 1.53
CA GLN A 150 -0.63 -4.33 0.73
C GLN A 150 -0.19 -4.49 -0.72
N SER A 151 -0.32 -5.70 -1.32
CA SER A 151 -0.12 -5.95 -2.75
C SER A 151 1.25 -5.45 -3.27
N MET A 152 1.27 -4.47 -4.18
CA MET A 152 2.50 -3.82 -4.64
C MET A 152 3.32 -3.26 -3.47
N GLY A 153 2.67 -2.65 -2.48
CA GLY A 153 3.36 -2.14 -1.29
C GLY A 153 4.12 -3.23 -0.53
N GLY A 154 3.50 -4.40 -0.34
CA GLY A 154 4.15 -5.55 0.28
C GLY A 154 5.35 -6.05 -0.52
N ALA A 155 5.21 -6.15 -1.84
CA ALA A 155 6.28 -6.56 -2.74
C ALA A 155 7.48 -5.58 -2.72
N LEU A 156 7.20 -4.28 -2.71
CA LEU A 156 8.23 -3.24 -2.66
C LEU A 156 8.95 -3.20 -1.31
N LEU A 157 8.28 -3.51 -0.21
CA LEU A 157 8.94 -3.66 1.09
C LEU A 157 9.87 -4.87 1.13
N LEU A 158 9.50 -6.00 0.51
CA LEU A 158 10.42 -7.14 0.35
C LEU A 158 11.62 -6.79 -0.52
N GLU A 159 11.39 -6.09 -1.63
CA GLU A 159 12.47 -5.57 -2.49
C GLU A 159 13.41 -4.64 -1.72
N TYR A 160 12.86 -3.72 -0.92
CA TYR A 160 13.64 -2.83 -0.06
C TYR A 160 14.50 -3.62 0.93
N LEU A 161 13.92 -4.58 1.65
CA LEU A 161 14.63 -5.41 2.62
C LEU A 161 15.69 -6.32 1.96
N HIS A 162 15.47 -6.73 0.70
CA HIS A 162 16.47 -7.47 -0.05
C HIS A 162 17.68 -6.60 -0.40
N ARG A 163 17.45 -5.32 -0.76
CA ARG A 163 18.52 -4.35 -1.06
C ARG A 163 19.26 -3.86 0.17
N HIS A 164 18.58 -3.86 1.32
CA HIS A 164 19.09 -3.37 2.60
C HIS A 164 19.04 -4.49 3.66
N PRO A 165 19.85 -5.55 3.51
CA PRO A 165 19.82 -6.69 4.42
C PRO A 165 20.24 -6.32 5.86
N GLU A 166 21.01 -5.24 6.03
CA GLU A 166 21.45 -4.68 7.29
C GLU A 166 20.33 -3.97 8.08
N ARG A 167 19.21 -3.62 7.42
CA ARG A 167 18.12 -2.90 8.09
C ARG A 167 17.39 -3.82 9.07
N GLU A 168 17.39 -3.42 10.32
CA GLU A 168 16.64 -4.05 11.38
C GLU A 168 15.22 -3.49 11.40
N VAL A 169 14.24 -4.38 11.32
CA VAL A 169 12.81 -4.09 11.49
C VAL A 169 12.21 -5.14 12.41
N CYS A 170 11.26 -4.73 13.24
CA CYS A 170 10.68 -5.64 14.21
C CYS A 170 9.76 -6.67 13.53
N GLU A 171 8.74 -6.18 12.84
CA GLU A 171 7.80 -7.04 12.11
C GLU A 171 7.71 -6.63 10.64
N THR A 172 7.54 -7.61 9.77
CA THR A 172 7.19 -7.39 8.37
C THR A 172 5.88 -8.12 8.08
N VAL A 173 4.80 -7.36 7.85
CA VAL A 173 3.45 -7.89 7.61
C VAL A 173 3.00 -7.55 6.20
N LEU A 174 2.61 -8.55 5.44
CA LEU A 174 2.30 -8.41 4.02
C LEU A 174 0.89 -8.94 3.73
N PHE A 175 0.07 -8.11 3.12
CA PHE A 175 -1.27 -8.47 2.69
C PHE A 175 -1.30 -8.72 1.19
N ALA A 176 -1.50 -9.97 0.76
CA ALA A 176 -1.55 -10.39 -0.63
C ALA A 176 -0.42 -9.76 -1.48
N PRO A 177 0.88 -9.96 -1.14
CA PRO A 177 1.99 -9.29 -1.81
C PRO A 177 2.05 -9.67 -3.30
N LEU A 178 2.25 -8.66 -4.14
CA LEU A 178 2.33 -8.82 -5.60
C LEU A 178 3.61 -9.59 -5.97
N VAL A 179 3.45 -10.72 -6.68
CA VAL A 179 4.53 -11.34 -7.44
C VAL A 179 4.20 -11.28 -8.92
N ARG A 180 3.05 -11.84 -9.33
CA ARG A 180 2.52 -11.72 -10.69
C ARG A 180 1.04 -11.38 -10.70
N PRO A 181 0.54 -10.61 -11.69
CA PRO A 181 -0.89 -10.41 -11.89
C PRO A 181 -1.62 -11.72 -12.17
N TYR A 182 -2.91 -11.78 -11.83
CA TYR A 182 -3.76 -12.90 -12.15
C TYR A 182 -3.79 -13.18 -13.67
N ALA A 183 -3.77 -14.48 -14.03
CA ALA A 183 -3.77 -14.95 -15.42
C ALA A 183 -2.66 -14.29 -16.30
N TRP A 184 -1.49 -14.02 -15.72
CA TRP A 184 -0.39 -13.34 -16.40
C TRP A 184 0.03 -14.06 -17.69
N TRP A 185 0.04 -15.37 -17.72
CA TRP A 185 0.42 -16.18 -18.88
C TRP A 185 -0.46 -15.93 -20.13
N ILE A 186 -1.72 -15.51 -19.94
CA ILE A 186 -2.61 -15.07 -21.04
C ILE A 186 -2.36 -13.58 -21.32
N ASN A 187 -2.33 -12.77 -20.26
CA ASN A 187 -2.25 -11.32 -20.38
C ASN A 187 -0.94 -10.84 -21.01
N GLN A 188 0.17 -11.57 -20.85
CA GLN A 188 1.47 -11.23 -21.47
C GLN A 188 1.40 -11.26 -23.00
N ILE A 189 0.65 -12.21 -23.61
CA ILE A 189 0.51 -12.30 -25.05
C ILE A 189 -0.25 -11.07 -25.58
N TYR A 190 -1.39 -10.74 -24.93
CA TYR A 190 -2.14 -9.54 -25.25
C TYR A 190 -1.28 -8.28 -25.10
N PHE A 191 -0.56 -8.17 -23.99
CA PHE A 191 0.31 -7.04 -23.71
C PHE A 191 1.42 -6.87 -24.75
N TYR A 192 2.07 -7.95 -25.17
CA TYR A 192 3.12 -7.94 -26.18
C TYR A 192 2.67 -7.30 -27.50
N PHE A 193 1.46 -7.56 -27.93
CA PHE A 193 0.90 -6.96 -29.15
C PHE A 193 0.35 -5.54 -28.88
N ALA A 194 -0.41 -5.37 -27.81
CA ALA A 194 -1.10 -4.11 -27.48
C ALA A 194 -0.16 -2.92 -27.27
N LYS A 195 1.01 -3.14 -26.63
CA LYS A 195 1.96 -2.08 -26.33
C LYS A 195 2.51 -1.33 -27.55
N ARG A 196 2.34 -1.86 -28.75
CA ARG A 196 2.75 -1.20 -30.02
C ARG A 196 1.73 -0.17 -30.51
N PHE A 197 0.49 -0.26 -30.03
CA PHE A 197 -0.63 0.52 -30.55
C PHE A 197 -1.31 1.38 -29.48
N MET A 198 -0.97 1.20 -28.19
CA MET A 198 -1.58 1.94 -27.09
C MET A 198 -0.54 2.27 -26.02
N THR A 199 -0.73 3.41 -25.39
CA THR A 199 0.11 3.86 -24.25
C THR A 199 -0.56 3.58 -22.91
N GLU A 200 -1.88 3.40 -22.91
CA GLU A 200 -2.69 3.11 -21.73
C GLU A 200 -4.00 2.43 -22.13
N ARG A 201 -4.66 1.80 -21.18
CA ARG A 201 -6.02 1.28 -21.33
C ARG A 201 -6.91 1.70 -20.15
N PRO A 202 -8.24 1.78 -20.31
CA PRO A 202 -9.14 2.01 -19.19
C PRO A 202 -8.95 0.93 -18.11
N ARG A 203 -8.88 1.37 -16.84
CA ARG A 203 -8.85 0.46 -15.69
C ARG A 203 -10.18 -0.25 -15.56
N ARG A 204 -10.16 -1.55 -15.37
CA ARG A 204 -11.32 -2.31 -14.92
C ARG A 204 -11.31 -2.39 -13.41
N ILE A 205 -12.31 -1.78 -12.77
CA ILE A 205 -12.53 -1.94 -11.34
C ILE A 205 -13.22 -3.28 -11.13
N THR A 206 -12.54 -4.21 -10.49
CA THR A 206 -13.06 -5.55 -10.20
C THR A 206 -13.43 -5.65 -8.73
N ARG A 207 -14.33 -6.59 -8.41
CA ARG A 207 -14.65 -6.89 -7.02
C ARG A 207 -13.45 -7.59 -6.37
N ASN A 208 -12.67 -6.85 -5.59
CA ASN A 208 -11.45 -7.30 -4.94
C ASN A 208 -11.54 -7.34 -3.41
N ALA A 209 -12.72 -7.14 -2.86
CA ALA A 209 -13.08 -7.29 -1.46
C ALA A 209 -14.55 -7.72 -1.33
N SER A 210 -14.96 -8.20 -0.17
CA SER A 210 -16.36 -8.53 0.14
C SER A 210 -17.12 -7.36 0.78
N ASN A 211 -16.43 -6.31 1.25
CA ASN A 211 -17.02 -5.12 1.87
C ASN A 211 -17.65 -4.20 0.81
N ALA A 212 -18.98 -4.07 0.85
CA ALA A 212 -19.74 -3.27 -0.11
C ALA A 212 -19.46 -1.75 0.01
N GLU A 213 -19.20 -1.25 1.21
CA GLU A 213 -18.87 0.17 1.42
C GLU A 213 -17.51 0.51 0.80
N PHE A 214 -16.51 -0.36 0.98
CA PHE A 214 -15.22 -0.20 0.33
C PHE A 214 -15.32 -0.27 -1.19
N LEU A 215 -16.08 -1.21 -1.74
CA LEU A 215 -16.29 -1.28 -3.19
C LEU A 215 -16.98 -0.03 -3.74
N TYR A 216 -17.94 0.54 -3.01
CA TYR A 216 -18.57 1.81 -3.36
C TYR A 216 -17.54 2.95 -3.35
N LEU A 217 -16.74 3.05 -2.28
CA LEU A 217 -15.67 4.02 -2.15
C LEU A 217 -14.69 3.94 -3.33
N GLN A 218 -14.21 2.74 -3.67
CA GLN A 218 -13.27 2.50 -4.76
C GLN A 218 -13.80 2.98 -6.13
N HIS A 219 -15.11 2.87 -6.37
CA HIS A 219 -15.73 3.37 -7.60
C HIS A 219 -15.82 4.89 -7.67
N HIS A 220 -15.96 5.57 -6.53
CA HIS A 220 -16.21 7.01 -6.44
C HIS A 220 -15.01 7.82 -5.99
N ASP A 221 -13.90 7.15 -5.71
CA ASP A 221 -12.66 7.74 -5.21
C ASP A 221 -12.03 8.69 -6.25
N PRO A 222 -11.88 9.99 -5.92
CA PRO A 222 -11.32 10.98 -6.83
C PRO A 222 -9.79 10.90 -6.96
N LEU A 223 -9.11 10.16 -6.07
CA LEU A 223 -7.66 10.04 -6.05
C LEU A 223 -7.15 8.80 -6.79
N GLN A 224 -8.03 7.86 -7.12
CA GLN A 224 -7.63 6.66 -7.85
C GLN A 224 -7.52 6.90 -9.36
N ALA A 225 -6.43 6.41 -9.96
CA ALA A 225 -6.26 6.45 -11.42
C ALA A 225 -7.31 5.58 -12.15
N ARG A 226 -7.76 6.05 -13.30
CA ARG A 226 -8.79 5.40 -14.14
C ARG A 226 -8.22 4.67 -15.37
N VAL A 227 -6.89 4.66 -15.49
CA VAL A 227 -6.17 4.03 -16.59
C VAL A 227 -5.10 3.07 -16.08
N LEU A 228 -4.75 2.08 -16.90
CA LEU A 228 -3.57 1.23 -16.72
C LEU A 228 -2.53 1.63 -17.78
N PRO A 229 -1.46 2.33 -17.39
CA PRO A 229 -0.40 2.70 -18.32
C PRO A 229 0.43 1.50 -18.75
N VAL A 230 0.74 1.41 -20.04
CA VAL A 230 1.63 0.37 -20.60
C VAL A 230 3.01 0.44 -19.97
N LYS A 231 3.54 1.65 -19.79
CA LYS A 231 4.84 1.89 -19.17
C LYS A 231 4.97 1.28 -17.76
N TRP A 232 3.89 1.37 -16.96
CA TRP A 232 3.88 0.72 -15.65
C TRP A 232 3.93 -0.81 -15.76
N VAL A 233 3.20 -1.39 -16.73
CA VAL A 233 3.22 -2.85 -16.94
C VAL A 233 4.60 -3.31 -17.39
N GLU A 234 5.30 -2.54 -18.25
CA GLU A 234 6.68 -2.85 -18.66
C GLU A 234 7.63 -2.84 -17.45
N ALA A 235 7.57 -1.78 -16.63
CA ALA A 235 8.38 -1.67 -15.42
C ALA A 235 8.09 -2.82 -14.41
N MET A 236 6.82 -3.21 -14.28
CA MET A 236 6.42 -4.34 -13.44
C MET A 236 6.99 -5.67 -13.95
N VAL A 237 6.96 -5.90 -15.26
CA VAL A 237 7.50 -7.13 -15.89
C VAL A 237 9.00 -7.23 -15.68
N GLU A 238 9.73 -6.14 -15.87
CA GLU A 238 11.16 -6.07 -15.61
C GLU A 238 11.45 -6.39 -14.13
N TRP A 239 10.69 -5.78 -13.23
CA TRP A 239 10.86 -5.97 -11.80
C TRP A 239 10.61 -7.42 -11.38
N PHE A 240 9.45 -8.02 -11.69
CA PHE A 240 9.14 -9.36 -11.18
C PHE A 240 10.07 -10.44 -11.80
N THR A 241 10.56 -10.23 -13.04
CA THR A 241 11.53 -11.14 -13.67
C THR A 241 12.83 -11.21 -12.87
N ARG A 242 13.22 -10.12 -12.21
CA ARG A 242 14.36 -10.06 -11.29
C ARG A 242 13.99 -10.58 -9.92
N PHE A 243 12.88 -10.10 -9.35
CA PHE A 243 12.41 -10.41 -8.01
C PHE A 243 12.24 -11.91 -7.76
N GLU A 244 11.66 -12.64 -8.71
CA GLU A 244 11.45 -14.10 -8.60
C GLU A 244 12.74 -14.92 -8.55
N ARG A 245 13.88 -14.31 -8.86
CA ARG A 245 15.22 -14.94 -8.83
C ARG A 245 16.02 -14.58 -7.60
N TYR A 246 15.46 -13.85 -6.66
CA TYR A 246 16.18 -13.48 -5.46
C TYR A 246 16.51 -14.72 -4.62
N PRO A 247 17.70 -14.71 -3.95
CA PRO A 247 18.10 -15.80 -3.11
C PRO A 247 17.22 -15.96 -1.89
N VAL A 248 17.34 -17.09 -1.22
CA VAL A 248 16.70 -17.36 0.06
C VAL A 248 17.12 -16.33 1.09
N SER A 249 16.15 -15.84 1.85
CA SER A 249 16.32 -14.88 2.94
C SER A 249 16.01 -15.57 4.27
N SER A 250 16.76 -15.23 5.31
CA SER A 250 16.49 -15.66 6.70
C SER A 250 15.39 -14.86 7.39
N ARG A 251 14.80 -13.85 6.73
CA ARG A 251 13.70 -13.07 7.28
C ARG A 251 12.42 -13.90 7.34
N ALA A 252 11.61 -13.67 8.36
CA ALA A 252 10.36 -14.38 8.63
C ALA A 252 9.13 -13.45 8.51
N PRO A 253 8.77 -12.98 7.29
CA PRO A 253 7.61 -12.12 7.13
C PRO A 253 6.31 -12.86 7.50
N LYS A 254 5.33 -12.11 8.03
CA LYS A 254 3.97 -12.56 8.24
C LYS A 254 3.16 -12.23 7.00
N ILE A 255 2.63 -13.23 6.31
CA ILE A 255 1.95 -13.06 5.04
C ILE A 255 0.51 -13.52 5.15
N VAL A 256 -0.43 -12.62 4.90
CA VAL A 256 -1.86 -12.92 4.84
C VAL A 256 -2.29 -13.01 3.38
N GLN A 257 -2.92 -14.12 3.00
CA GLN A 257 -3.33 -14.39 1.62
C GLN A 257 -4.77 -14.88 1.53
N GLY A 258 -5.58 -14.18 0.74
CA GLY A 258 -6.95 -14.61 0.40
C GLY A 258 -6.98 -15.60 -0.76
N HIS A 259 -7.77 -16.67 -0.63
CA HIS A 259 -7.87 -17.69 -1.69
C HIS A 259 -8.86 -17.33 -2.81
N GLN A 260 -9.70 -16.30 -2.62
CA GLN A 260 -10.57 -15.74 -3.67
C GLN A 260 -9.88 -14.60 -4.45
N ASP A 261 -8.58 -14.41 -4.24
CA ASP A 261 -7.81 -13.38 -4.95
C ASP A 261 -7.77 -13.67 -6.46
N ARG A 262 -8.29 -12.69 -7.23
CA ARG A 262 -8.27 -12.66 -8.69
C ARG A 262 -7.56 -11.43 -9.25
N THR A 263 -6.82 -10.74 -8.39
CA THR A 263 -5.98 -9.59 -8.76
C THR A 263 -4.56 -10.05 -9.05
N ILE A 264 -4.05 -10.91 -8.17
CA ILE A 264 -2.72 -11.53 -8.33
C ILE A 264 -2.84 -13.05 -8.50
N SER A 265 -1.79 -13.67 -9.02
CA SER A 265 -1.65 -15.13 -9.10
C SER A 265 -1.19 -15.67 -7.74
N TRP A 266 -2.08 -15.70 -6.76
CA TRP A 266 -1.73 -15.98 -5.38
C TRP A 266 -1.01 -17.33 -5.17
N ARG A 267 -1.38 -18.39 -5.91
CA ARG A 267 -0.69 -19.69 -5.83
C ARG A 267 0.78 -19.57 -6.25
N HIS A 268 1.04 -18.81 -7.32
CA HIS A 268 2.39 -18.50 -7.75
C HIS A 268 3.14 -17.64 -6.71
N SER A 269 2.45 -16.67 -6.09
CA SER A 269 3.03 -15.89 -5.00
C SER A 269 3.42 -16.75 -3.82
N VAL A 270 2.59 -17.71 -3.41
CA VAL A 270 2.91 -18.67 -2.33
C VAL A 270 4.12 -19.54 -2.69
N GLU A 271 4.21 -20.02 -3.93
CA GLU A 271 5.35 -20.81 -4.40
C GLU A 271 6.66 -20.01 -4.36
N VAL A 272 6.66 -18.82 -4.96
CA VAL A 272 7.87 -17.98 -5.03
C VAL A 272 8.29 -17.50 -3.65
N LEU A 273 7.37 -16.90 -2.90
CA LEU A 273 7.69 -16.35 -1.58
C LEU A 273 7.99 -17.44 -0.56
N GLY A 274 7.34 -18.62 -0.65
CA GLY A 274 7.66 -19.76 0.20
C GLY A 274 9.07 -20.31 -0.04
N SER A 275 9.56 -20.25 -1.28
CA SER A 275 10.95 -20.63 -1.59
C SER A 275 11.98 -19.57 -1.18
N GLN A 276 11.63 -18.27 -1.27
CA GLN A 276 12.52 -17.17 -0.90
C GLN A 276 12.56 -16.91 0.61
N TYR A 277 11.45 -17.15 1.31
CA TYR A 277 11.27 -16.90 2.73
C TYR A 277 10.74 -18.17 3.43
N PRO A 278 11.57 -19.22 3.59
CA PRO A 278 11.12 -20.51 4.17
C PRO A 278 10.61 -20.38 5.61
N GLU A 279 11.04 -19.35 6.34
CA GLU A 279 10.60 -19.07 7.71
C GLU A 279 9.36 -18.14 7.76
N ALA A 280 8.74 -17.81 6.60
CA ALA A 280 7.54 -16.97 6.56
C ALA A 280 6.37 -17.64 7.30
N ASN A 281 5.63 -16.83 8.06
CA ASN A 281 4.40 -17.27 8.71
C ASN A 281 3.21 -16.89 7.81
N TRP A 282 2.39 -17.89 7.45
CA TRP A 282 1.28 -17.70 6.53
C TRP A 282 -0.07 -17.76 7.22
N CYS A 283 -0.93 -16.76 6.93
CA CYS A 283 -2.35 -16.80 7.22
C CYS A 283 -3.13 -16.95 5.91
N HIS A 284 -3.74 -18.09 5.68
CA HIS A 284 -4.58 -18.35 4.52
C HIS A 284 -6.05 -18.16 4.91
N ILE A 285 -6.80 -17.32 4.18
CA ILE A 285 -8.21 -17.06 4.43
C ILE A 285 -9.02 -17.43 3.19
N ASP A 286 -9.76 -18.54 3.25
CA ASP A 286 -10.46 -19.12 2.10
C ASP A 286 -11.48 -18.18 1.46
N ALA A 287 -12.20 -17.40 2.27
CA ALA A 287 -13.25 -16.50 1.82
C ALA A 287 -12.76 -15.11 1.39
N ALA A 288 -11.47 -14.78 1.67
CA ALA A 288 -10.94 -13.44 1.41
C ALA A 288 -10.52 -13.27 -0.05
N SER A 289 -10.73 -12.07 -0.55
CA SER A 289 -10.27 -11.60 -1.85
C SER A 289 -8.90 -10.92 -1.73
N HIS A 290 -8.57 -9.98 -2.63
CA HIS A 290 -7.26 -9.35 -2.71
C HIS A 290 -7.04 -8.26 -1.65
N HIS A 291 -8.05 -7.41 -1.40
CA HIS A 291 -7.89 -6.20 -0.59
C HIS A 291 -8.18 -6.49 0.90
N LEU A 292 -7.30 -7.28 1.53
CA LEU A 292 -7.48 -7.86 2.86
C LEU A 292 -7.79 -6.84 3.95
N ALA A 293 -7.08 -5.71 3.96
CA ALA A 293 -7.30 -4.65 4.94
C ALA A 293 -8.71 -4.04 4.86
N ASN A 294 -9.41 -4.21 3.74
CA ASN A 294 -10.75 -3.66 3.49
C ASN A 294 -11.81 -4.75 3.22
N GLU A 295 -11.58 -5.96 3.64
CA GLU A 295 -12.57 -7.04 3.59
C GLU A 295 -13.72 -6.81 4.58
N SER A 296 -14.72 -7.71 4.60
CA SER A 296 -15.81 -7.68 5.58
C SER A 296 -15.30 -7.79 7.02
N ASP A 297 -16.10 -7.36 7.99
CA ASP A 297 -15.74 -7.38 9.41
C ASP A 297 -15.31 -8.77 9.87
N THR A 298 -16.01 -9.82 9.42
CA THR A 298 -15.69 -11.22 9.78
C THR A 298 -14.29 -11.60 9.31
N ILE A 299 -13.94 -11.27 8.05
CA ILE A 299 -12.62 -11.59 7.48
C ILE A 299 -11.53 -10.76 8.16
N ARG A 300 -11.79 -9.46 8.38
CA ARG A 300 -10.82 -8.60 9.08
C ARG A 300 -10.60 -9.06 10.52
N SER A 301 -11.64 -9.45 11.24
CA SER A 301 -11.52 -9.97 12.61
C SER A 301 -10.67 -11.24 12.65
N GLN A 302 -10.85 -12.17 11.71
CA GLN A 302 -10.02 -13.35 11.60
C GLN A 302 -8.54 -12.98 11.34
N MET A 303 -8.29 -12.07 10.42
CA MET A 303 -6.95 -11.57 10.11
C MET A 303 -6.30 -10.89 11.30
N PHE A 304 -7.02 -9.99 11.98
CA PHE A 304 -6.49 -9.23 13.12
C PHE A 304 -6.21 -10.12 14.33
N THR A 305 -7.08 -11.13 14.61
CA THR A 305 -6.81 -12.13 15.64
C THR A 305 -5.52 -12.89 15.33
N TRP A 306 -5.34 -13.31 14.07
CA TRP A 306 -4.10 -14.00 13.70
C TRP A 306 -2.87 -13.10 13.84
N LEU A 307 -2.97 -11.80 13.50
CA LEU A 307 -1.87 -10.84 13.69
C LEU A 307 -1.55 -10.64 15.18
N ASP A 308 -2.56 -10.62 16.07
CA ASP A 308 -2.35 -10.52 17.52
C ASP A 308 -1.58 -11.72 18.08
N ASP A 309 -1.82 -12.91 17.53
CA ASP A 309 -1.15 -14.15 17.96
C ASP A 309 0.28 -14.28 17.42
N HIS A 310 0.64 -13.54 16.35
CA HIS A 310 1.90 -13.76 15.62
C HIS A 310 2.82 -12.53 15.54
N CYS A 311 2.34 -11.34 15.89
CA CYS A 311 3.14 -10.11 15.85
C CYS A 311 3.39 -9.54 17.24
N GLY A 312 4.63 -9.19 17.52
CA GLY A 312 5.01 -8.42 18.69
C GLY A 312 4.95 -6.92 18.37
N TRP A 313 3.78 -6.30 18.53
CA TRP A 313 3.61 -4.89 18.16
C TRP A 313 4.33 -3.90 19.08
N VAL A 314 4.64 -4.28 20.32
CA VAL A 314 5.27 -3.46 21.36
C VAL A 314 6.21 -4.27 22.25
#